data_40cd1d575d0e3d57d6cdd012d5b01025
#
_entry.id   40cd1d575d0e3d57d6cdd012d5b01025
#
_cell.length_a   1.000
_cell.length_b   1.000
_cell.length_c   1.000
_cell.angle_alpha   90.00
_cell.angle_beta   90.00
_cell.angle_gamma   90.00
#
_symmetry.space_group_name_H-M   'P 1'
#
loop_
_entity.id
_entity.type
_entity.pdbx_description
1 polymer ?
#
loop_
_entity_poly.entity_id
_entity_poly.type
_entity_poly.pdbx_seq_one_letter_code
_entity_poly.pdbx_strand_id
1 'polypeptide(L)'
;MIIVNTQKLFNQLKQHIQTKPFVLLQIYSDVKAHPQENRVSCYYVDFQDEQYIVPIHHTEKYQDEIQMIETNQTIFVSDIKKYKHNTLVISKDVRDMNWSYYLQHNKPYDFEQHLTGAHHHYNRLHYNKDDVNDLVPLVKHIEYLEPIAKNLYQSYEEHDQTTLLTLQDIERHGLRTYEKMVYSEYNPYTSTGRPSNRFGGMNFAALNKSDGSRKEFISRFNNGVLVEMDFDAYHLRLIGEIIGYQFPKG
;
A
#
# COMPACT_ATOMS: atom_id res chain seq x y z
N MET A 1 18.57 -12.76 -10.42
CA MET A 1 17.61 -11.63 -10.60
C MET A 1 17.57 -11.23 -12.07
N ILE A 2 16.39 -11.12 -12.65
CA ILE A 2 16.17 -10.87 -14.09
C ILE A 2 15.56 -9.49 -14.26
N ILE A 3 16.20 -8.64 -15.08
CA ILE A 3 15.64 -7.34 -15.44
C ILE A 3 14.73 -7.52 -16.65
N VAL A 4 13.44 -7.19 -16.50
CA VAL A 4 12.44 -7.29 -17.57
C VAL A 4 12.55 -6.06 -18.44
N ASN A 5 13.28 -6.19 -19.53
CA ASN A 5 13.55 -5.11 -20.49
C ASN A 5 13.23 -5.51 -21.94
N THR A 6 12.69 -6.70 -22.16
CA THR A 6 12.26 -7.17 -23.48
C THR A 6 10.90 -7.81 -23.43
N GLN A 7 10.18 -7.81 -24.54
CA GLN A 7 8.88 -8.46 -24.66
C GLN A 7 8.94 -9.96 -24.33
N LYS A 8 10.04 -10.63 -24.66
CA LYS A 8 10.25 -12.05 -24.36
C LYS A 8 10.26 -12.29 -22.83
N LEU A 9 11.04 -11.50 -22.08
CA LEU A 9 11.14 -11.61 -20.63
C LEU A 9 9.81 -11.23 -19.95
N PHE A 10 9.12 -10.24 -20.50
CA PHE A 10 7.81 -9.87 -20.02
C PHE A 10 6.77 -10.98 -20.20
N ASN A 11 6.78 -11.66 -21.36
CA ASN A 11 5.89 -12.79 -21.59
C ASN A 11 6.22 -13.99 -20.67
N GLN A 12 7.49 -14.22 -20.37
CA GLN A 12 7.92 -15.22 -19.39
C GLN A 12 7.39 -14.87 -17.99
N LEU A 13 7.56 -13.63 -17.55
CA LEU A 13 7.02 -13.16 -16.28
C LEU A 13 5.51 -13.33 -16.20
N LYS A 14 4.77 -12.96 -17.26
CA LYS A 14 3.31 -13.18 -17.32
C LYS A 14 2.90 -14.64 -17.14
N GLN A 15 3.64 -15.57 -17.71
CA GLN A 15 3.39 -17.00 -17.52
C GLN A 15 3.59 -17.42 -16.07
N HIS A 16 4.66 -16.97 -15.42
CA HIS A 16 4.93 -17.29 -14.02
C HIS A 16 3.86 -16.72 -13.08
N ILE A 17 3.43 -15.48 -13.30
CA ILE A 17 2.34 -14.83 -12.56
C ILE A 17 1.02 -15.64 -12.60
N GLN A 18 0.80 -16.41 -13.67
CA GLN A 18 -0.39 -17.25 -13.80
C GLN A 18 -0.30 -18.61 -13.11
N THR A 19 0.90 -19.04 -12.73
CA THR A 19 1.12 -20.44 -12.35
C THR A 19 1.43 -20.66 -10.87
N LYS A 20 1.94 -19.66 -10.17
CA LYS A 20 2.36 -19.81 -8.77
C LYS A 20 2.24 -18.50 -7.98
N PRO A 21 2.07 -18.60 -6.64
CA PRO A 21 2.06 -17.41 -5.78
C PRO A 21 3.43 -16.72 -5.77
N PHE A 22 3.44 -15.43 -5.46
CA PHE A 22 4.65 -14.62 -5.49
C PHE A 22 4.58 -13.42 -4.55
N VAL A 23 5.76 -12.89 -4.21
CA VAL A 23 5.90 -11.60 -3.54
C VAL A 23 5.97 -10.49 -4.57
N LEU A 24 5.22 -9.42 -4.35
CA LEU A 24 5.25 -8.20 -5.17
C LEU A 24 5.55 -7.00 -4.31
N LEU A 25 6.70 -6.37 -4.51
CA LEU A 25 7.04 -5.11 -3.88
C LEU A 25 6.96 -3.97 -4.90
N GLN A 26 6.25 -2.93 -4.55
CA GLN A 26 6.17 -1.69 -5.33
C GLN A 26 7.28 -0.74 -4.87
N ILE A 27 8.08 -0.25 -5.81
CA ILE A 27 9.13 0.74 -5.56
C ILE A 27 8.59 2.10 -6.02
N TYR A 28 8.34 3.00 -5.08
CA TYR A 28 7.59 4.24 -5.30
C TYR A 28 8.34 5.49 -4.84
N SER A 29 7.83 6.65 -5.28
CA SER A 29 8.56 7.92 -5.27
C SER A 29 8.76 8.53 -3.90
N ASP A 30 7.77 8.53 -3.02
CA ASP A 30 7.84 9.26 -1.76
C ASP A 30 6.95 8.61 -0.69
N VAL A 31 7.52 8.39 0.48
CA VAL A 31 6.79 7.89 1.66
C VAL A 31 5.90 8.96 2.30
N LYS A 32 6.11 10.23 1.98
CA LYS A 32 5.33 11.35 2.53
C LYS A 32 4.18 11.78 1.64
N ALA A 33 4.17 11.37 0.36
CA ALA A 33 3.08 11.64 -0.54
C ALA A 33 1.88 10.73 -0.22
N HIS A 34 0.67 11.22 -0.46
CA HIS A 34 -0.51 10.36 -0.39
C HIS A 34 -0.34 9.19 -1.38
N PRO A 35 -0.74 7.95 -1.03
CA PRO A 35 -0.54 6.78 -1.90
C PRO A 35 -1.09 6.95 -3.31
N GLN A 36 -2.16 7.71 -3.51
CA GLN A 36 -2.71 8.04 -4.84
C GLN A 36 -1.82 8.97 -5.66
N GLU A 37 -0.94 9.73 -5.02
CA GLU A 37 0.00 10.65 -5.68
C GLU A 37 1.36 10.01 -5.92
N ASN A 38 1.62 8.88 -5.26
CA ASN A 38 2.85 8.12 -5.43
C ASN A 38 2.91 7.50 -6.82
N ARG A 39 4.12 7.51 -7.38
CA ARG A 39 4.41 6.86 -8.65
C ARG A 39 5.27 5.63 -8.42
N VAL A 40 4.82 4.52 -8.94
CA VAL A 40 5.64 3.31 -8.98
C VAL A 40 6.67 3.47 -10.10
N SER A 41 7.94 3.28 -9.77
CA SER A 41 9.05 3.34 -10.73
C SER A 41 9.50 1.96 -11.18
N CYS A 42 9.45 0.98 -10.32
CA CYS A 42 9.64 -0.40 -10.70
C CYS A 42 8.96 -1.36 -9.71
N TYR A 43 8.82 -2.60 -10.14
CA TYR A 43 8.32 -3.69 -9.32
C TYR A 43 9.41 -4.73 -9.12
N TYR A 44 9.50 -5.23 -7.90
CA TYR A 44 10.22 -6.45 -7.60
C TYR A 44 9.22 -7.59 -7.47
N VAL A 45 9.44 -8.67 -8.22
CA VAL A 45 8.58 -9.86 -8.22
C VAL A 45 9.44 -11.07 -7.86
N ASP A 46 9.06 -11.79 -6.80
CA ASP A 46 9.82 -12.91 -6.28
C ASP A 46 8.95 -14.18 -6.22
N PHE A 47 9.34 -15.18 -6.97
CA PHE A 47 8.73 -16.51 -6.99
C PHE A 47 9.50 -17.52 -6.10
N GLN A 48 10.42 -17.07 -5.28
CA GLN A 48 11.33 -17.81 -4.41
C GLN A 48 12.50 -18.50 -5.15
N ASP A 49 12.25 -19.06 -6.30
CA ASP A 49 13.26 -19.70 -7.19
C ASP A 49 13.78 -18.74 -8.26
N GLU A 50 13.02 -17.72 -8.60
CA GLU A 50 13.36 -16.76 -9.63
C GLU A 50 12.82 -15.36 -9.29
N GLN A 51 13.66 -14.34 -9.43
CA GLN A 51 13.33 -12.95 -9.11
C GLN A 51 13.42 -12.07 -10.34
N TYR A 52 12.45 -11.13 -10.44
CA TYR A 52 12.34 -10.16 -11.52
C TYR A 52 12.32 -8.73 -11.01
N ILE A 53 12.94 -7.84 -11.77
CA ILE A 53 12.76 -6.38 -11.65
C ILE A 53 12.07 -5.90 -12.90
N VAL A 54 10.94 -5.21 -12.73
CA VAL A 54 10.13 -4.68 -13.84
C VAL A 54 10.18 -3.15 -13.76
N PRO A 55 11.08 -2.49 -14.51
CA PRO A 55 11.16 -1.04 -14.56
C PRO A 55 9.96 -0.45 -15.29
N ILE A 56 9.37 0.61 -14.73
CA ILE A 56 8.28 1.37 -15.35
C ILE A 56 8.86 2.56 -16.10
N HIS A 57 8.24 2.95 -17.21
CA HIS A 57 8.73 4.03 -18.09
C HIS A 57 10.14 3.78 -18.64
N HIS A 58 10.52 2.53 -18.80
CA HIS A 58 11.67 2.16 -19.59
C HIS A 58 11.36 2.34 -21.09
N THR A 59 12.36 2.39 -21.95
CA THR A 59 12.19 2.65 -23.39
C THR A 59 11.49 1.56 -24.17
N GLU A 60 11.39 0.36 -23.62
CA GLU A 60 10.68 -0.76 -24.25
C GLU A 60 9.17 -0.60 -24.12
N LYS A 61 8.44 -0.68 -25.24
CA LYS A 61 6.98 -0.46 -25.29
C LYS A 61 6.13 -1.49 -24.58
N TYR A 62 6.67 -2.65 -24.21
CA TYR A 62 5.92 -3.68 -23.50
C TYR A 62 5.35 -3.17 -22.16
N GLN A 63 5.87 -2.07 -21.65
CA GLN A 63 5.44 -1.48 -20.38
C GLN A 63 4.00 -0.97 -20.41
N ASP A 64 3.49 -0.59 -21.56
CA ASP A 64 2.10 -0.15 -21.71
C ASP A 64 1.10 -1.30 -21.47
N GLU A 65 1.55 -2.54 -21.62
CA GLU A 65 0.75 -3.76 -21.39
C GLU A 65 0.77 -4.23 -19.92
N ILE A 66 1.70 -3.72 -19.11
CA ILE A 66 1.85 -4.12 -17.71
C ILE A 66 0.67 -3.65 -16.86
N GLN A 67 -0.03 -2.62 -17.26
CA GLN A 67 -0.99 -1.90 -16.43
C GLN A 67 -2.18 -2.74 -15.95
N MET A 68 -2.45 -3.91 -16.54
CA MET A 68 -3.55 -4.78 -16.10
C MET A 68 -3.23 -6.26 -16.35
N ILE A 69 -2.43 -6.88 -15.50
CA ILE A 69 -2.27 -8.33 -15.49
C ILE A 69 -3.21 -8.91 -14.44
N GLU A 70 -4.17 -9.70 -14.87
CA GLU A 70 -5.04 -10.44 -13.97
C GLU A 70 -4.44 -11.81 -13.65
N THR A 71 -4.53 -12.24 -12.41
CA THR A 71 -4.12 -13.57 -11.96
C THR A 71 -5.05 -14.12 -10.90
N ASN A 72 -5.13 -15.46 -10.82
CA ASN A 72 -5.82 -16.16 -9.74
C ASN A 72 -4.85 -16.60 -8.63
N GLN A 73 -3.56 -16.28 -8.75
CA GLN A 73 -2.56 -16.63 -7.77
C GLN A 73 -2.57 -15.67 -6.58
N THR A 74 -2.16 -16.14 -5.43
CA THR A 74 -1.96 -15.31 -4.23
C THR A 74 -0.78 -14.37 -4.43
N ILE A 75 -0.98 -13.09 -4.14
CA ILE A 75 0.05 -12.07 -4.15
C ILE A 75 0.37 -11.65 -2.71
N PHE A 76 1.63 -11.74 -2.33
CA PHE A 76 2.15 -11.26 -1.05
C PHE A 76 2.77 -9.88 -1.24
N VAL A 77 2.27 -8.89 -0.51
CA VAL A 77 2.70 -7.48 -0.63
C VAL A 77 3.23 -6.93 0.69
N SER A 78 4.01 -5.88 0.62
CA SER A 78 4.51 -5.19 1.82
C SER A 78 3.49 -4.25 2.47
N ASP A 79 2.52 -3.75 1.70
CA ASP A 79 1.44 -2.87 2.15
C ASP A 79 0.27 -3.00 1.17
N ILE A 80 -0.80 -3.66 1.61
CA ILE A 80 -1.97 -3.91 0.76
C ILE A 80 -2.69 -2.61 0.38
N LYS A 81 -2.67 -1.58 1.23
CA LYS A 81 -3.31 -0.30 0.95
C LYS A 81 -2.58 0.40 -0.20
N LYS A 82 -1.26 0.52 -0.14
CA LYS A 82 -0.45 1.08 -1.21
C LYS A 82 -0.55 0.26 -2.49
N TYR A 83 -0.55 -1.06 -2.37
CA TYR A 83 -0.80 -1.95 -3.51
C TYR A 83 -2.13 -1.63 -4.20
N LYS A 84 -3.21 -1.48 -3.46
CA LYS A 84 -4.55 -1.18 -4.00
C LYS A 84 -4.66 0.21 -4.62
N HIS A 85 -3.88 1.18 -4.15
CA HIS A 85 -3.82 2.50 -4.79
C HIS A 85 -3.06 2.50 -6.12
N ASN A 86 -2.07 1.64 -6.27
CA ASN A 86 -1.12 1.63 -7.40
C ASN A 86 -1.05 0.26 -8.10
N THR A 87 -2.19 -0.42 -8.25
CA THR A 87 -2.25 -1.80 -8.74
C THR A 87 -1.77 -1.95 -10.18
N LEU A 88 -0.83 -2.85 -10.38
CA LEU A 88 -0.36 -3.32 -11.68
C LEU A 88 -0.87 -4.73 -12.00
N VAL A 89 -0.81 -5.61 -11.01
CA VAL A 89 -1.26 -7.00 -11.13
C VAL A 89 -2.49 -7.17 -10.26
N ILE A 90 -3.59 -7.60 -10.84
CA ILE A 90 -4.87 -7.73 -10.15
C ILE A 90 -5.05 -9.19 -9.73
N SER A 91 -5.20 -9.41 -8.41
CA SER A 91 -5.62 -10.69 -7.85
C SER A 91 -6.77 -10.51 -6.88
N LYS A 92 -7.58 -11.54 -6.74
CA LYS A 92 -8.62 -11.61 -5.69
C LYS A 92 -8.03 -11.96 -4.33
N ASP A 93 -6.86 -12.61 -4.31
CA ASP A 93 -6.17 -13.04 -3.09
C ASP A 93 -4.85 -12.28 -2.94
N VAL A 94 -4.89 -11.21 -2.16
CA VAL A 94 -3.72 -10.37 -1.83
C VAL A 94 -3.49 -10.41 -0.34
N ARG A 95 -2.26 -10.69 0.07
CA ARG A 95 -1.84 -10.90 1.46
C ARG A 95 -0.80 -9.86 1.88
N ASP A 96 -1.05 -9.19 2.99
CA ASP A 96 -0.15 -8.18 3.55
C ASP A 96 0.84 -8.84 4.51
N MET A 97 2.11 -8.91 4.12
CA MET A 97 3.17 -9.50 4.94
C MET A 97 3.51 -8.63 6.15
N ASN A 98 3.42 -7.31 6.01
CA ASN A 98 3.73 -6.40 7.11
C ASN A 98 2.65 -6.42 8.19
N TRP A 99 1.39 -6.61 7.78
CA TRP A 99 0.29 -6.81 8.74
C TRP A 99 0.47 -8.09 9.54
N SER A 100 0.80 -9.21 8.87
CA SER A 100 1.11 -10.45 9.54
C SER A 100 2.27 -10.29 10.52
N TYR A 101 3.37 -9.67 10.10
CA TYR A 101 4.51 -9.39 10.96
C TYR A 101 4.15 -8.50 12.16
N TYR A 102 3.35 -7.45 11.94
CA TYR A 102 2.89 -6.56 13.02
C TYR A 102 2.07 -7.30 14.07
N LEU A 103 1.15 -8.16 13.67
CA LEU A 103 0.31 -8.91 14.60
C LEU A 103 1.12 -9.91 15.45
N GLN A 104 2.19 -10.47 14.88
CA GLN A 104 3.08 -11.38 15.60
C GLN A 104 4.06 -10.66 16.55
N HIS A 105 4.56 -9.47 16.15
CA HIS A 105 5.68 -8.80 16.83
C HIS A 105 5.29 -7.47 17.50
N ASN A 106 4.05 -7.01 17.35
CA ASN A 106 3.56 -5.72 17.85
C ASN A 106 4.33 -4.50 17.29
N LYS A 107 4.94 -4.67 16.12
CA LYS A 107 5.81 -3.69 15.49
C LYS A 107 5.85 -3.96 13.97
N PRO A 108 5.58 -2.96 13.11
CA PRO A 108 5.68 -3.15 11.67
C PRO A 108 7.14 -3.33 11.23
N TYR A 109 7.33 -3.98 10.09
CA TYR A 109 8.60 -3.96 9.40
C TYR A 109 8.72 -2.69 8.56
N ASP A 110 9.87 -2.01 8.61
CA ASP A 110 10.08 -0.78 7.85
C ASP A 110 10.66 -1.07 6.45
N PHE A 111 9.77 -1.23 5.49
CA PHE A 111 10.15 -1.34 4.08
C PHE A 111 10.34 0.02 3.39
N GLU A 112 9.71 1.07 3.91
CA GLU A 112 9.55 2.32 3.17
C GLU A 112 10.87 2.99 2.84
N GLN A 113 11.80 2.98 3.78
CA GLN A 113 13.14 3.55 3.57
C GLN A 113 13.87 2.86 2.41
N HIS A 114 13.81 1.54 2.33
CA HIS A 114 14.46 0.76 1.28
C HIS A 114 13.79 0.96 -0.07
N LEU A 115 12.46 0.95 -0.11
CA LEU A 115 11.68 1.15 -1.34
C LEU A 115 11.89 2.57 -1.92
N THR A 116 11.94 3.58 -1.06
CA THR A 116 12.22 4.96 -1.47
C THR A 116 13.66 5.12 -1.96
N GLY A 117 14.62 4.49 -1.30
CA GLY A 117 16.01 4.49 -1.74
C GLY A 117 16.18 3.88 -3.14
N ALA A 118 15.52 2.76 -3.40
CA ALA A 118 15.52 2.12 -4.72
C ALA A 118 14.89 3.02 -5.79
N HIS A 119 13.80 3.73 -5.49
CA HIS A 119 13.19 4.70 -6.39
C HIS A 119 14.15 5.84 -6.76
N HIS A 120 14.85 6.40 -5.78
CA HIS A 120 15.82 7.47 -6.06
C HIS A 120 16.97 6.99 -6.95
N HIS A 121 17.44 5.77 -6.77
CA HIS A 121 18.42 5.16 -7.67
C HIS A 121 17.87 5.02 -9.09
N TYR A 122 16.67 4.48 -9.23
CA TYR A 122 16.04 4.31 -10.53
C TYR A 122 15.85 5.65 -11.26
N ASN A 123 15.29 6.67 -10.59
CA ASN A 123 15.07 7.97 -11.21
C ASN A 123 16.36 8.61 -11.70
N ARG A 124 17.44 8.55 -10.93
CA ARG A 124 18.73 9.07 -11.35
C ARG A 124 19.25 8.40 -12.62
N LEU A 125 18.99 7.11 -12.77
CA LEU A 125 19.42 6.33 -13.93
C LEU A 125 18.49 6.54 -15.13
N HIS A 126 17.18 6.62 -14.88
CA HIS A 126 16.15 6.77 -15.91
C HIS A 126 16.32 8.04 -16.75
N TYR A 127 16.76 9.14 -16.14
CA TYR A 127 17.03 10.37 -16.89
C TYR A 127 18.22 10.26 -17.88
N ASN A 128 19.02 9.22 -17.77
CA ASN A 128 20.23 9.05 -18.57
C ASN A 128 20.16 7.97 -19.65
N LYS A 129 19.25 7.06 -19.74
CA LYS A 129 18.97 6.18 -20.59
C LYS A 129 18.46 4.94 -20.85
N ASP A 130 18.27 4.42 -21.59
CA ASP A 130 17.92 3.35 -22.54
C ASP A 130 18.78 2.07 -22.39
N ASP A 131 19.79 2.08 -21.56
CA ASP A 131 20.71 0.96 -21.37
C ASP A 131 20.37 0.18 -20.07
N VAL A 132 20.14 -1.12 -20.22
CA VAL A 132 19.92 -2.07 -19.11
C VAL A 132 21.06 -2.06 -18.10
N ASN A 133 22.28 -1.81 -18.54
CA ASN A 133 23.44 -1.72 -17.65
C ASN A 133 23.32 -0.61 -16.62
N ASP A 134 22.57 0.44 -16.91
CA ASP A 134 22.30 1.52 -15.97
C ASP A 134 21.43 1.07 -14.79
N LEU A 135 20.74 -0.05 -14.89
CA LEU A 135 19.91 -0.62 -13.82
C LEU A 135 20.72 -1.48 -12.82
N VAL A 136 22.00 -1.74 -13.07
CA VAL A 136 22.84 -2.54 -12.16
C VAL A 136 22.89 -1.97 -10.72
N PRO A 137 23.01 -0.66 -10.48
CA PRO A 137 22.95 -0.12 -9.13
C PRO A 137 21.60 -0.32 -8.46
N LEU A 138 20.49 -0.25 -9.23
CA LEU A 138 19.15 -0.55 -8.73
C LEU A 138 19.04 -2.01 -8.32
N VAL A 139 19.52 -2.94 -9.15
CA VAL A 139 19.56 -4.37 -8.81
C VAL A 139 20.28 -4.60 -7.50
N LYS A 140 21.48 -4.07 -7.34
CA LYS A 140 22.25 -4.17 -6.09
C LYS A 140 21.51 -3.60 -4.88
N HIS A 141 20.78 -2.51 -5.06
CA HIS A 141 19.98 -1.94 -3.98
C HIS A 141 18.80 -2.85 -3.61
N ILE A 142 18.15 -3.47 -4.59
CA ILE A 142 17.03 -4.39 -4.38
C ILE A 142 17.49 -5.73 -3.78
N GLU A 143 18.72 -6.17 -4.01
CA GLU A 143 19.29 -7.37 -3.38
C GLU A 143 19.25 -7.31 -1.85
N TYR A 144 19.23 -6.12 -1.24
CA TYR A 144 19.00 -5.97 0.20
C TYR A 144 17.56 -6.30 0.61
N LEU A 145 16.59 -6.14 -0.30
CA LEU A 145 15.18 -6.43 -0.02
C LEU A 145 14.86 -7.92 -0.13
N GLU A 146 15.59 -8.66 -0.94
CA GLU A 146 15.34 -10.08 -1.19
C GLU A 146 15.31 -10.92 0.11
N PRO A 147 16.36 -10.91 0.98
CA PRO A 147 16.34 -11.70 2.21
C PRO A 147 15.25 -11.26 3.17
N ILE A 148 14.89 -9.98 3.17
CA ILE A 148 13.81 -9.42 3.99
C ILE A 148 12.46 -9.94 3.49
N ALA A 149 12.19 -9.82 2.20
CA ALA A 149 10.96 -10.28 1.57
C ALA A 149 10.79 -11.79 1.75
N LYS A 150 11.87 -12.55 1.58
CA LYS A 150 11.89 -13.99 1.78
C LYS A 150 11.58 -14.39 3.22
N ASN A 151 12.18 -13.72 4.20
CA ASN A 151 11.94 -13.99 5.61
C ASN A 151 10.48 -13.70 5.99
N LEU A 152 9.93 -12.57 5.57
CA LEU A 152 8.55 -12.20 5.83
C LEU A 152 7.55 -13.13 5.12
N TYR A 153 7.87 -13.58 3.91
CA TYR A 153 7.07 -14.56 3.21
C TYR A 153 7.07 -15.91 3.94
N GLN A 154 8.22 -16.38 4.42
CA GLN A 154 8.35 -17.65 5.14
C GLN A 154 7.71 -17.63 6.52
N SER A 155 7.67 -16.48 7.19
CA SER A 155 7.04 -16.29 8.49
C SER A 155 5.59 -15.83 8.41
N TYR A 156 5.02 -15.73 7.20
CA TYR A 156 3.66 -15.25 7.01
C TYR A 156 2.64 -16.18 7.66
N GLU A 157 1.76 -15.60 8.43
CA GLU A 157 0.54 -16.24 8.95
C GLU A 157 -0.69 -15.51 8.41
N GLU A 158 -1.74 -16.27 8.13
CA GLU A 158 -2.98 -15.71 7.63
C GLU A 158 -3.73 -14.98 8.75
N HIS A 159 -4.06 -13.72 8.51
CA HIS A 159 -4.84 -12.89 9.42
C HIS A 159 -5.95 -12.16 8.67
N ASP A 160 -7.00 -11.78 9.39
CA ASP A 160 -8.00 -10.86 8.87
C ASP A 160 -7.37 -9.49 8.56
N GLN A 161 -7.53 -9.03 7.35
CA GLN A 161 -7.04 -7.75 6.86
C GLN A 161 -8.17 -6.80 6.43
N THR A 162 -9.40 -7.07 6.87
CA THR A 162 -10.58 -6.24 6.60
C THR A 162 -10.37 -4.79 7.02
N THR A 163 -9.70 -4.57 8.17
CA THR A 163 -9.35 -3.23 8.64
C THR A 163 -8.50 -2.47 7.62
N LEU A 164 -7.48 -3.10 7.04
CA LEU A 164 -6.61 -2.46 6.04
C LEU A 164 -7.38 -2.09 4.78
N LEU A 165 -8.24 -2.98 4.31
CA LEU A 165 -9.06 -2.75 3.12
C LEU A 165 -10.08 -1.63 3.35
N THR A 166 -10.69 -1.57 4.53
CA THR A 166 -11.61 -0.49 4.92
C THR A 166 -10.89 0.85 4.98
N LEU A 167 -9.71 0.90 5.59
CA LEU A 167 -8.90 2.13 5.63
C LEU A 167 -8.51 2.58 4.23
N GLN A 168 -8.09 1.65 3.35
CA GLN A 168 -7.75 1.97 1.97
C GLN A 168 -8.96 2.56 1.21
N ASP A 169 -10.15 2.03 1.43
CA ASP A 169 -11.35 2.53 0.79
C ASP A 169 -11.69 3.96 1.27
N ILE A 170 -11.56 4.23 2.56
CA ILE A 170 -11.70 5.58 3.13
C ILE A 170 -10.67 6.54 2.53
N GLU A 171 -9.40 6.13 2.48
CA GLU A 171 -8.30 6.92 1.90
C GLU A 171 -8.57 7.27 0.43
N ARG A 172 -9.03 6.31 -0.35
CA ARG A 172 -9.35 6.49 -1.77
C ARG A 172 -10.49 7.48 -2.00
N HIS A 173 -11.48 7.46 -1.13
CA HIS A 173 -12.66 8.31 -1.30
C HIS A 173 -12.42 9.74 -0.85
N GLY A 174 -11.63 10.00 0.19
CA GLY A 174 -11.41 11.33 0.73
C GLY A 174 -12.70 12.06 1.14
N LEU A 175 -12.56 13.33 1.48
CA LEU A 175 -13.67 14.23 1.78
C LEU A 175 -13.61 15.47 0.86
N ARG A 176 -14.77 16.01 0.51
CA ARG A 176 -14.87 17.21 -0.30
C ARG A 176 -14.94 18.46 0.59
N THR A 177 -14.13 19.47 0.24
CA THR A 177 -14.30 20.84 0.72
C THR A 177 -14.97 21.69 -0.37
N TYR A 178 -15.27 22.95 -0.07
CA TYR A 178 -15.77 23.90 -1.09
C TYR A 178 -14.81 24.05 -2.26
N GLU A 179 -13.51 23.91 -2.04
CA GLU A 179 -12.48 24.11 -3.05
C GLU A 179 -12.10 22.84 -3.78
N LYS A 180 -11.84 21.74 -3.03
CA LYS A 180 -11.23 20.52 -3.58
C LYS A 180 -11.57 19.26 -2.78
N MET A 181 -11.20 18.14 -3.34
CA MET A 181 -11.11 16.88 -2.58
C MET A 181 -9.87 16.88 -1.71
N VAL A 182 -10.00 16.42 -0.48
CA VAL A 182 -8.90 16.22 0.46
C VAL A 182 -8.86 14.78 0.93
N TYR A 183 -7.66 14.27 1.12
CA TYR A 183 -7.43 12.86 1.40
C TYR A 183 -6.63 12.71 2.69
N SER A 184 -6.79 11.58 3.34
CA SER A 184 -6.02 11.15 4.51
C SER A 184 -5.34 9.83 4.20
N GLU A 185 -4.20 9.59 4.81
CA GLU A 185 -3.58 8.27 4.89
C GLU A 185 -3.56 7.82 6.34
N TYR A 186 -4.00 6.58 6.59
CA TYR A 186 -4.07 6.02 7.94
C TYR A 186 -2.95 5.03 8.20
N ASN A 187 -2.29 5.19 9.35
CA ASN A 187 -1.37 4.21 9.89
C ASN A 187 -2.14 3.22 10.78
N PRO A 188 -2.26 1.93 10.41
CA PRO A 188 -2.92 0.93 11.24
C PRO A 188 -2.01 0.39 12.36
N TYR A 189 -0.69 0.60 12.25
CA TYR A 189 0.31 0.02 13.13
C TYR A 189 0.47 0.85 14.42
N THR A 190 -0.52 0.80 15.29
CA THR A 190 -0.53 1.58 16.54
C THR A 190 -0.72 0.65 17.75
N SER A 191 -0.03 0.92 18.84
CA SER A 191 -0.09 0.09 20.06
C SER A 191 -1.49 -0.08 20.65
N THR A 192 -2.41 0.83 20.32
CA THR A 192 -3.79 0.82 20.81
C THR A 192 -4.79 0.25 19.81
N GLY A 193 -4.34 -0.12 18.59
CA GLY A 193 -5.22 -0.52 17.49
C GLY A 193 -6.06 0.63 16.88
N ARG A 194 -5.93 1.87 17.40
CA ARG A 194 -6.62 3.03 16.85
C ARG A 194 -5.80 3.61 15.69
N PRO A 195 -6.28 3.59 14.43
CA PRO A 195 -5.54 4.15 13.32
C PRO A 195 -5.19 5.62 13.54
N SER A 196 -3.97 5.99 13.21
CA SER A 196 -3.49 7.38 13.25
C SER A 196 -3.23 7.90 11.86
N ASN A 197 -3.26 9.22 11.67
CA ASN A 197 -2.89 9.81 10.39
C ASN A 197 -1.39 9.66 10.12
N ARG A 198 -1.05 9.37 8.87
CA ARG A 198 0.30 9.44 8.33
C ARG A 198 0.57 10.77 7.65
N PHE A 199 1.84 11.02 7.38
CA PHE A 199 2.30 12.17 6.61
C PHE A 199 1.72 12.16 5.18
N GLY A 200 1.49 13.34 4.63
CA GLY A 200 1.01 13.53 3.27
C GLY A 200 -0.50 13.72 3.14
N GLY A 201 -1.28 13.34 4.16
CA GLY A 201 -2.74 13.50 4.16
C GLY A 201 -3.25 14.48 5.20
N MET A 202 -4.52 14.86 5.06
CA MET A 202 -5.21 15.67 6.07
C MET A 202 -5.49 14.85 7.32
N ASN A 203 -5.16 15.40 8.49
CA ASN A 203 -5.50 14.77 9.76
C ASN A 203 -6.94 15.10 10.18
N PHE A 204 -7.91 14.35 9.71
CA PHE A 204 -9.32 14.56 10.06
C PHE A 204 -9.59 14.41 11.56
N ALA A 205 -8.84 13.58 12.27
CA ALA A 205 -9.00 13.39 13.71
C ALA A 205 -8.54 14.60 14.54
N ALA A 206 -7.65 15.43 13.99
CA ALA A 206 -7.13 16.63 14.64
C ALA A 206 -7.90 17.92 14.30
N LEU A 207 -8.96 17.84 13.49
CA LEU A 207 -9.76 19.01 13.15
C LEU A 207 -10.45 19.55 14.41
N ASN A 208 -10.24 20.83 14.66
CA ASN A 208 -10.82 21.51 15.81
C ASN A 208 -12.35 21.63 15.65
N LYS A 209 -13.08 21.45 16.76
CA LYS A 209 -14.55 21.58 16.77
C LYS A 209 -15.01 23.07 16.84
N SER A 210 -14.15 23.94 17.34
CA SER A 210 -14.55 25.34 17.70
C SER A 210 -14.08 26.40 16.71
N ASP A 211 -13.08 26.11 15.84
CA ASP A 211 -12.51 27.10 14.91
C ASP A 211 -13.24 27.18 13.55
N GLY A 212 -14.25 26.35 13.36
CA GLY A 212 -15.03 26.34 12.13
C GLY A 212 -14.44 25.50 11.00
N SER A 213 -13.24 24.92 11.15
CA SER A 213 -12.57 24.11 10.11
C SER A 213 -13.43 22.94 9.61
N ARG A 214 -14.27 22.36 10.47
CA ARG A 214 -15.17 21.29 10.08
C ARG A 214 -16.30 21.74 9.15
N LYS A 215 -16.65 23.03 9.13
CA LYS A 215 -17.69 23.58 8.26
C LYS A 215 -17.26 23.70 6.80
N GLU A 216 -15.98 23.57 6.52
CA GLU A 216 -15.45 23.57 5.16
C GLU A 216 -15.80 22.29 4.39
N PHE A 217 -16.16 21.22 5.10
CA PHE A 217 -16.49 19.94 4.47
C PHE A 217 -17.95 19.94 4.01
N ILE A 218 -18.15 19.50 2.78
CA ILE A 218 -19.46 19.39 2.15
C ILE A 218 -19.65 18.01 1.52
N SER A 219 -20.89 17.64 1.22
CA SER A 219 -21.16 16.43 0.44
C SER A 219 -20.59 16.56 -0.97
N ARG A 220 -20.01 15.47 -1.48
CA ARG A 220 -19.61 15.37 -2.88
C ARG A 220 -20.79 15.17 -3.84
N PHE A 221 -21.94 14.81 -3.31
CA PHE A 221 -23.16 14.58 -4.10
C PHE A 221 -24.03 15.85 -4.12
N ASN A 222 -24.64 16.12 -5.26
CA ASN A 222 -25.59 17.22 -5.39
C ASN A 222 -26.77 17.01 -4.43
N ASN A 223 -27.08 18.03 -3.65
CA ASN A 223 -28.12 18.00 -2.61
C ASN A 223 -27.87 16.93 -1.51
N GLY A 224 -26.66 16.40 -1.42
CA GLY A 224 -26.28 15.45 -0.38
C GLY A 224 -25.94 16.15 0.93
N VAL A 225 -25.97 15.39 2.02
CA VAL A 225 -25.58 15.83 3.35
C VAL A 225 -24.42 14.99 3.87
N LEU A 226 -23.64 15.55 4.79
CA LEU A 226 -22.70 14.77 5.60
C LEU A 226 -23.42 14.32 6.86
N VAL A 227 -23.27 13.03 7.18
CA VAL A 227 -23.82 12.45 8.39
C VAL A 227 -22.66 12.07 9.30
N GLU A 228 -22.63 12.62 10.50
CA GLU A 228 -21.69 12.21 11.55
C GLU A 228 -22.36 11.14 12.43
N MET A 229 -21.70 10.00 12.58
CA MET A 229 -22.12 8.93 13.48
C MET A 229 -20.97 8.60 14.41
N ASP A 230 -21.23 8.58 15.71
CA ASP A 230 -20.25 8.24 16.72
C ASP A 230 -20.85 7.24 17.73
N PHE A 231 -20.02 6.37 18.27
CA PHE A 231 -20.43 5.44 19.30
C PHE A 231 -20.34 6.10 20.67
N ASP A 232 -21.44 6.13 21.37
CA ASP A 232 -21.46 6.61 22.76
C ASP A 232 -20.68 5.68 23.67
N ALA A 233 -19.65 6.22 24.33
CA ALA A 233 -18.81 5.52 25.31
C ALA A 233 -18.32 4.12 24.84
N TYR A 234 -17.95 3.97 23.58
CA TYR A 234 -17.63 2.68 22.93
C TYR A 234 -16.75 1.76 23.76
N HIS A 235 -15.60 2.26 24.26
CA HIS A 235 -14.66 1.43 25.03
C HIS A 235 -15.26 0.94 26.36
N LEU A 236 -16.02 1.80 27.06
CA LEU A 236 -16.66 1.41 28.30
C LEU A 236 -17.74 0.35 28.06
N ARG A 237 -18.52 0.49 26.99
CA ARG A 237 -19.54 -0.49 26.60
C ARG A 237 -18.93 -1.83 26.21
N LEU A 238 -17.82 -1.80 25.46
CA LEU A 238 -17.08 -3.02 25.11
C LEU A 238 -16.52 -3.73 26.36
N ILE A 239 -15.91 -2.98 27.28
CA ILE A 239 -15.45 -3.54 28.57
C ILE A 239 -16.63 -4.12 29.35
N GLY A 240 -17.73 -3.39 29.39
CA GLY A 240 -18.97 -3.87 30.06
C GLY A 240 -19.43 -5.21 29.50
N GLU A 241 -19.44 -5.36 28.19
CA GLU A 241 -19.79 -6.63 27.55
C GLU A 241 -18.83 -7.76 27.90
N ILE A 242 -17.54 -7.52 27.92
CA ILE A 242 -16.52 -8.51 28.28
C ILE A 242 -16.69 -8.99 29.73
N ILE A 243 -17.02 -8.07 30.66
CA ILE A 243 -17.19 -8.41 32.10
C ILE A 243 -18.64 -8.71 32.49
N GLY A 244 -19.58 -8.74 31.54
CA GLY A 244 -20.99 -8.99 31.78
C GLY A 244 -21.75 -7.84 32.45
N TYR A 245 -21.24 -6.59 32.39
CA TYR A 245 -21.91 -5.42 32.98
C TYR A 245 -22.77 -4.69 31.94
N GLN A 246 -24.04 -4.49 32.25
CA GLN A 246 -24.93 -3.71 31.37
C GLN A 246 -24.98 -2.25 31.80
N PHE A 247 -24.53 -1.36 30.93
CA PHE A 247 -24.69 0.08 31.16
C PHE A 247 -26.14 0.51 30.97
N PRO A 248 -26.59 1.51 31.72
CA PRO A 248 -27.90 2.10 31.50
C PRO A 248 -28.05 2.59 30.04
N LYS A 249 -29.23 2.41 29.48
CA LYS A 249 -29.58 3.05 28.21
C LYS A 249 -29.73 4.53 28.49
N GLY A 250 -28.90 5.38 27.83
CA GLY A 250 -29.02 6.83 27.88
C GLY A 250 -30.29 7.30 27.19
#